data_75404439cf4a9f46618794e4ef650cd1
#
_entry.id   75404439cf4a9f46618794e4ef650cd1
#
_cell.length_a   1.000
_cell.length_b   1.000
_cell.length_c   1.000
_cell.angle_alpha   90.00
_cell.angle_beta   90.00
_cell.angle_gamma   90.00
#
_symmetry.space_group_name_H-M   'P 1'
#
loop_
_entity.id
_entity.type
_entity.pdbx_description
1 polymer ?
#
loop_
_entity_poly.entity_id
_entity_poly.type
_entity_poly.pdbx_seq_one_letter_code
_entity_poly.pdbx_strand_id
1 'polypeptide(L)'
;FAGNGVPDSPGNTNAGTYKKPASGSQINFKIIDAGIMNGFETLTRLGGYIMLFSMISSMLRLIPLPENIKLILTGFTEITNGIKAVSQSSLTPACRYSLAMAFTAFGGFSGLAQTSSMIKGTGLSIKKYGIFKLVMTVLTAVLAWTAVNLVYLSAVPPVDLP
;
A
#
# COMPACT_ATOMS: atom_id res chain seq x y z
N PHE A 1 0.17 -36.61 -56.14
CA PHE A 1 0.62 -37.49 -55.08
C PHE A 1 0.68 -36.69 -53.77
N ALA A 2 -0.16 -37.10 -52.88
CA ALA A 2 -0.28 -36.87 -51.46
C ALA A 2 0.69 -35.89 -50.79
N GLY A 3 0.16 -34.75 -50.34
CA GLY A 3 0.76 -33.89 -49.37
C GLY A 3 -0.04 -34.00 -48.03
N ASN A 4 0.63 -34.47 -47.01
CA ASN A 4 0.08 -34.57 -45.66
C ASN A 4 -0.06 -33.19 -45.04
N GLY A 5 -1.30 -32.82 -44.71
CA GLY A 5 -1.58 -31.66 -43.88
C GLY A 5 -1.28 -31.96 -42.43
N VAL A 6 -0.52 -31.08 -41.81
CA VAL A 6 -0.35 -30.98 -40.35
C VAL A 6 -1.44 -30.10 -39.84
N PRO A 7 -2.24 -30.49 -38.81
CA PRO A 7 -3.23 -29.60 -38.25
C PRO A 7 -2.58 -28.56 -37.34
N ASP A 8 -2.82 -27.30 -37.65
CA ASP A 8 -2.45 -26.17 -36.82
C ASP A 8 -3.19 -26.21 -35.48
N SER A 9 -2.41 -26.21 -34.44
CA SER A 9 -2.87 -26.02 -33.04
C SER A 9 -3.34 -24.58 -32.86
N PRO A 10 -4.52 -24.31 -32.28
CA PRO A 10 -4.93 -22.95 -32.01
C PRO A 10 -4.18 -22.41 -30.79
N GLY A 11 -3.11 -21.68 -31.06
CA GLY A 11 -2.41 -20.87 -30.05
C GLY A 11 -3.34 -19.76 -29.55
N ASN A 12 -3.88 -19.97 -28.36
CA ASN A 12 -4.62 -18.96 -27.62
C ASN A 12 -3.65 -17.90 -27.07
N THR A 13 -3.38 -16.85 -27.85
CA THR A 13 -2.66 -15.66 -27.42
C THR A 13 -3.64 -14.49 -27.27
N ASN A 14 -4.37 -14.46 -26.18
CA ASN A 14 -5.04 -13.23 -25.70
C ASN A 14 -4.00 -12.29 -25.04
N ALA A 15 -2.97 -11.92 -25.80
CA ALA A 15 -2.19 -10.73 -25.52
C ALA A 15 -2.99 -9.55 -26.06
N GLY A 16 -3.60 -8.78 -25.15
CA GLY A 16 -4.34 -7.56 -25.51
C GLY A 16 -3.44 -6.62 -26.29
N THR A 17 -3.61 -6.63 -27.59
CA THR A 17 -2.95 -5.69 -28.51
C THR A 17 -3.58 -4.32 -28.29
N TYR A 18 -2.89 -3.45 -27.56
CA TYR A 18 -3.23 -2.03 -27.53
C TYR A 18 -3.05 -1.45 -28.94
N LYS A 19 -4.12 -1.42 -29.72
CA LYS A 19 -4.18 -0.64 -30.94
C LYS A 19 -4.06 0.85 -30.56
N LYS A 20 -2.95 1.48 -30.97
CA LYS A 20 -2.76 2.93 -30.92
C LYS A 20 -3.97 3.60 -31.57
N PRO A 21 -4.68 4.54 -30.89
CA PRO A 21 -5.84 5.19 -31.49
C PRO A 21 -5.35 6.06 -32.65
N ALA A 22 -5.96 5.90 -33.82
CA ALA A 22 -5.80 6.78 -34.96
C ALA A 22 -6.24 8.19 -34.58
N SER A 23 -5.47 9.18 -35.00
CA SER A 23 -5.68 10.60 -34.83
C SER A 23 -7.08 11.03 -35.28
N GLY A 24 -7.93 11.34 -34.30
CA GLY A 24 -9.25 11.88 -34.48
C GLY A 24 -9.97 11.88 -33.13
N SER A 25 -10.04 13.06 -32.48
CA SER A 25 -10.65 13.25 -31.16
C SER A 25 -12.19 13.06 -31.21
N GLN A 26 -12.65 11.87 -31.46
CA GLN A 26 -14.02 11.47 -31.16
C GLN A 26 -14.00 10.76 -29.80
N ILE A 27 -14.68 11.35 -28.82
CA ILE A 27 -14.94 10.74 -27.53
C ILE A 27 -15.73 9.45 -27.82
N ASN A 28 -15.03 8.32 -27.70
CA ASN A 28 -15.65 7.01 -27.92
C ASN A 28 -16.24 6.53 -26.58
N PHE A 29 -17.56 6.55 -26.46
CA PHE A 29 -18.28 6.09 -25.26
C PHE A 29 -17.87 4.69 -24.83
N LYS A 30 -17.48 3.81 -25.75
CA LYS A 30 -16.96 2.48 -25.44
C LYS A 30 -15.65 2.52 -24.65
N ILE A 31 -14.78 3.51 -24.91
CA ILE A 31 -13.52 3.69 -24.14
C ILE A 31 -13.86 4.20 -22.74
N ILE A 32 -14.82 5.13 -22.62
CA ILE A 32 -15.28 5.64 -21.33
C ILE A 32 -15.89 4.51 -20.50
N ASP A 33 -16.76 3.70 -21.09
CA ASP A 33 -17.42 2.57 -20.44
C ASP A 33 -16.39 1.54 -19.95
N ALA A 34 -15.42 1.18 -20.79
CA ALA A 34 -14.32 0.30 -20.40
C ALA A 34 -13.47 0.89 -19.27
N GLY A 35 -13.22 2.20 -19.29
CA GLY A 35 -12.51 2.91 -18.23
C GLY A 35 -13.26 2.87 -16.90
N ILE A 36 -14.58 3.10 -16.93
CA ILE A 36 -15.43 3.03 -15.74
C ILE A 36 -15.43 1.61 -15.15
N MET A 37 -15.63 0.58 -15.98
CA MET A 37 -15.64 -0.81 -15.53
C MET A 37 -14.30 -1.23 -14.94
N ASN A 38 -13.19 -0.87 -15.58
CA ASN A 38 -11.84 -1.12 -15.04
C ASN A 38 -11.62 -0.38 -13.70
N GLY A 39 -12.15 0.83 -13.56
CA GLY A 39 -12.13 1.58 -12.31
C GLY A 39 -12.90 0.87 -11.19
N PHE A 40 -14.12 0.41 -11.46
CA PHE A 40 -14.91 -0.36 -10.49
C PHE A 40 -14.22 -1.66 -10.08
N GLU A 41 -13.69 -2.42 -11.02
CA GLU A 41 -12.95 -3.65 -10.72
C GLU A 41 -11.75 -3.36 -9.81
N THR A 42 -11.00 -2.30 -10.12
CA THR A 42 -9.84 -1.88 -9.33
C THR A 42 -10.25 -1.49 -7.92
N LEU A 43 -11.27 -0.64 -7.75
CA LEU A 43 -11.77 -0.19 -6.45
C LEU A 43 -12.30 -1.38 -5.61
N THR A 44 -13.05 -2.29 -6.22
CA THR A 44 -13.56 -3.48 -5.54
C THR A 44 -12.42 -4.36 -5.05
N ARG A 45 -11.40 -4.57 -5.87
CA ARG A 45 -10.22 -5.36 -5.51
C ARG A 45 -9.44 -4.72 -4.37
N LEU A 46 -9.19 -3.40 -4.44
CA LEU A 46 -8.51 -2.66 -3.37
C LEU A 46 -9.30 -2.69 -2.06
N GLY A 47 -10.61 -2.44 -2.12
CA GLY A 47 -11.50 -2.51 -0.97
C GLY A 47 -11.52 -3.90 -0.33
N GLY A 48 -11.52 -4.96 -1.15
CA GLY A 48 -11.43 -6.35 -0.70
C GLY A 48 -10.15 -6.63 0.11
N TYR A 49 -8.99 -6.14 -0.35
CA TYR A 49 -7.75 -6.27 0.41
C TYR A 49 -7.81 -5.52 1.74
N ILE A 50 -8.31 -4.28 1.76
CA ILE A 50 -8.44 -3.50 2.99
C ILE A 50 -9.33 -4.24 4.00
N MET A 51 -10.49 -4.74 3.57
CA MET A 51 -11.40 -5.50 4.44
C MET A 51 -10.73 -6.76 4.98
N LEU A 52 -10.08 -7.55 4.13
CA LEU A 52 -9.39 -8.77 4.54
C LEU A 52 -8.32 -8.49 5.60
N PHE A 53 -7.44 -7.53 5.35
CA PHE A 53 -6.37 -7.19 6.28
C PHE A 53 -6.90 -6.49 7.55
N SER A 54 -8.02 -5.77 7.48
CA SER A 54 -8.69 -5.25 8.67
C SER A 54 -9.25 -6.37 9.56
N MET A 55 -9.81 -7.43 8.97
CA MET A 55 -10.25 -8.61 9.73
C MET A 55 -9.05 -9.30 10.39
N ILE A 56 -7.96 -9.52 9.66
CA ILE A 56 -6.71 -10.09 10.22
C ILE A 56 -6.19 -9.22 11.37
N SER A 57 -6.15 -7.91 11.18
CA SER A 57 -5.73 -6.95 12.21
C SER A 57 -6.61 -7.02 13.46
N SER A 58 -7.91 -7.23 13.31
CA SER A 58 -8.85 -7.42 14.43
C SER A 58 -8.59 -8.73 15.17
N MET A 59 -8.28 -9.81 14.46
CA MET A 59 -7.91 -11.09 15.05
C MET A 59 -6.60 -11.01 15.84
N LEU A 60 -5.60 -10.24 15.37
CA LEU A 60 -4.35 -10.03 16.09
C LEU A 60 -4.56 -9.43 17.48
N ARG A 61 -5.61 -8.62 17.68
CA ARG A 61 -5.93 -8.03 18.99
C ARG A 61 -6.41 -9.05 20.00
N LEU A 62 -6.93 -10.20 19.58
CA LEU A 62 -7.38 -11.28 20.46
C LEU A 62 -6.23 -12.11 21.00
N ILE A 63 -5.06 -12.05 20.37
CA ILE A 63 -3.88 -12.83 20.81
C ILE A 63 -3.33 -12.19 22.10
N PRO A 64 -2.97 -12.97 23.13
CA PRO A 64 -2.41 -12.46 24.38
C PRO A 64 -0.95 -12.02 24.20
N LEU A 65 -0.73 -10.91 23.53
CA LEU A 65 0.58 -10.28 23.32
C LEU A 65 0.66 -8.96 24.08
N PRO A 66 1.87 -8.49 24.42
CA PRO A 66 2.08 -7.14 24.94
C PRO A 66 1.48 -6.07 24.02
N GLU A 67 0.87 -5.03 24.61
CA GLU A 67 0.16 -4.00 23.83
C GLU A 67 1.06 -3.30 22.78
N ASN A 68 2.33 -3.07 23.09
CA ASN A 68 3.29 -2.49 22.14
C ASN A 68 3.51 -3.38 20.91
N ILE A 69 3.56 -4.70 21.11
CA ILE A 69 3.72 -5.66 20.00
C ILE A 69 2.44 -5.71 19.16
N LYS A 70 1.27 -5.74 19.80
CA LYS A 70 -0.03 -5.68 19.10
C LYS A 70 -0.14 -4.43 18.24
N LEU A 71 0.25 -3.27 18.78
CA LEU A 71 0.23 -1.99 18.08
C LEU A 71 1.08 -2.04 16.82
N ILE A 72 2.32 -2.53 16.93
CA ILE A 72 3.24 -2.65 15.80
C ILE A 72 2.71 -3.63 14.75
N LEU A 73 2.27 -4.82 15.17
CA LEU A 73 1.70 -5.82 14.26
C LEU A 73 0.44 -5.29 13.54
N THR A 74 -0.43 -4.59 14.26
CA THR A 74 -1.63 -3.97 13.69
C THR A 74 -1.26 -2.95 12.61
N GLY A 75 -0.29 -2.08 12.88
CA GLY A 75 0.15 -1.05 11.93
C GLY A 75 0.85 -1.61 10.70
N PHE A 76 1.64 -2.67 10.86
CA PHE A 76 2.24 -3.37 9.73
C PHE A 76 1.22 -4.18 8.92
N THR A 77 0.17 -4.69 9.55
CA THR A 77 -0.88 -5.44 8.84
C THR A 77 -1.75 -4.53 8.01
N GLU A 78 -2.27 -3.45 8.61
CA GLU A 78 -3.18 -2.52 7.94
C GLU A 78 -3.01 -1.11 8.52
N ILE A 79 -2.76 -0.14 7.65
CA ILE A 79 -2.36 1.22 8.00
C ILE A 79 -3.43 1.97 8.80
N THR A 80 -4.71 1.88 8.44
CA THR A 80 -5.77 2.66 9.08
C THR A 80 -6.01 2.20 10.50
N ASN A 81 -5.99 0.89 10.74
CA ASN A 81 -6.05 0.30 12.08
C ASN A 81 -4.79 0.61 12.90
N GLY A 82 -3.62 0.63 12.25
CA GLY A 82 -2.36 1.02 12.88
C GLY A 82 -2.38 2.46 13.37
N ILE A 83 -2.78 3.40 12.53
CA ILE A 83 -2.88 4.82 12.90
C ILE A 83 -3.90 5.02 14.02
N LYS A 84 -5.06 4.34 13.95
CA LYS A 84 -6.05 4.35 15.02
C LYS A 84 -5.48 3.83 16.35
N ALA A 85 -4.76 2.70 16.32
CA ALA A 85 -4.13 2.13 17.51
C ALA A 85 -3.07 3.08 18.11
N VAL A 86 -2.23 3.70 17.27
CA VAL A 86 -1.25 4.71 17.70
C VAL A 86 -1.93 5.92 18.34
N SER A 87 -3.00 6.43 17.74
CA SER A 87 -3.72 7.62 18.26
C SER A 87 -4.32 7.38 19.64
N GLN A 88 -4.70 6.14 19.94
CA GLN A 88 -5.31 5.71 21.22
C GLN A 88 -4.27 5.20 22.23
N SER A 89 -3.00 5.11 21.87
CA SER A 89 -1.94 4.60 22.75
C SER A 89 -1.50 5.63 23.78
N SER A 90 -0.90 5.15 24.88
CA SER A 90 -0.29 5.98 25.93
C SER A 90 1.14 6.42 25.60
N LEU A 91 1.61 6.23 24.38
CA LEU A 91 2.93 6.65 23.93
C LEU A 91 3.08 8.17 23.93
N THR A 92 4.31 8.65 24.07
CA THR A 92 4.61 10.08 23.98
C THR A 92 4.19 10.65 22.60
N PRO A 93 3.84 11.95 22.51
CA PRO A 93 3.44 12.56 21.25
C PRO A 93 4.46 12.35 20.12
N ALA A 94 5.76 12.43 20.43
CA ALA A 94 6.83 12.20 19.47
C ALA A 94 6.83 10.74 18.94
N CYS A 95 6.68 9.74 19.82
CA CYS A 95 6.56 8.34 19.43
C CYS A 95 5.31 8.10 18.58
N ARG A 96 4.16 8.65 18.98
CA ARG A 96 2.90 8.51 18.24
C ARG A 96 3.01 9.06 16.83
N TYR A 97 3.57 10.28 16.71
CA TYR A 97 3.76 10.90 15.41
C TYR A 97 4.73 10.08 14.53
N SER A 98 5.89 9.68 15.09
CA SER A 98 6.88 8.90 14.35
C SER A 98 6.35 7.54 13.88
N LEU A 99 5.60 6.83 14.72
CA LEU A 99 4.98 5.56 14.35
C LEU A 99 3.88 5.74 13.30
N ALA A 100 3.04 6.77 13.41
CA ALA A 100 2.02 7.07 12.41
C ALA A 100 2.67 7.34 11.04
N MET A 101 3.74 8.13 11.00
CA MET A 101 4.50 8.42 9.79
C MET A 101 5.19 7.17 9.23
N ALA A 102 5.75 6.31 10.09
CA ALA A 102 6.36 5.04 9.71
C ALA A 102 5.32 4.09 9.06
N PHE A 103 4.15 3.92 9.68
CA PHE A 103 3.09 3.09 9.12
C PHE A 103 2.56 3.64 7.78
N THR A 104 2.46 4.95 7.66
CA THR A 104 2.08 5.62 6.41
C THR A 104 3.12 5.37 5.32
N ALA A 105 4.41 5.48 5.63
CA ALA A 105 5.48 5.22 4.68
C ALA A 105 5.51 3.75 4.23
N PHE A 106 5.28 2.81 5.14
CA PHE A 106 5.20 1.38 4.79
C PHE A 106 3.95 1.05 3.97
N GLY A 107 2.80 1.55 4.39
CA GLY A 107 1.51 1.29 3.75
C GLY A 107 0.85 -0.03 4.14
N GLY A 108 1.42 -0.76 5.11
CA GLY A 108 0.92 -2.06 5.58
C GLY A 108 1.11 -3.22 4.58
N PHE A 109 0.95 -4.45 5.05
CA PHE A 109 0.90 -5.64 4.18
C PHE A 109 -0.31 -5.59 3.24
N SER A 110 -1.40 -4.95 3.66
CA SER A 110 -2.54 -4.63 2.80
C SER A 110 -2.10 -3.87 1.55
N GLY A 111 -1.31 -2.79 1.70
CA GLY A 111 -0.77 -2.01 0.59
C GLY A 111 0.18 -2.80 -0.31
N LEU A 112 1.02 -3.68 0.27
CA LEU A 112 1.87 -4.57 -0.52
C LEU A 112 1.05 -5.57 -1.34
N ALA A 113 0.00 -6.16 -0.78
CA ALA A 113 -0.89 -7.08 -1.47
C ALA A 113 -1.64 -6.39 -2.62
N GLN A 114 -2.15 -5.18 -2.37
CA GLN A 114 -2.77 -4.33 -3.38
C GLN A 114 -1.81 -4.04 -4.54
N THR A 115 -0.59 -3.56 -4.23
CA THR A 115 0.45 -3.29 -5.24
C THR A 115 0.80 -4.56 -6.01
N SER A 116 0.98 -5.70 -5.32
CA SER A 116 1.26 -6.98 -5.96
C SER A 116 0.19 -7.38 -6.97
N SER A 117 -1.09 -7.11 -6.68
CA SER A 117 -2.18 -7.42 -7.60
C SER A 117 -2.16 -6.55 -8.86
N MET A 118 -1.70 -5.29 -8.73
CA MET A 118 -1.66 -4.33 -9.84
C MET A 118 -0.47 -4.52 -10.77
N ILE A 119 0.69 -4.95 -10.24
CA ILE A 119 1.93 -5.09 -11.04
C ILE A 119 2.05 -6.45 -11.75
N LYS A 120 1.06 -7.33 -11.63
CA LYS A 120 1.06 -8.61 -12.34
C LYS A 120 1.21 -8.38 -13.85
N GLY A 121 2.17 -9.09 -14.46
CA GLY A 121 2.44 -8.99 -15.89
C GLY A 121 3.31 -7.80 -16.32
N THR A 122 3.74 -6.92 -15.41
CA THR A 122 4.58 -5.75 -15.75
C THR A 122 6.08 -6.01 -15.66
N GLY A 123 6.52 -7.16 -15.15
CA GLY A 123 7.93 -7.45 -14.88
C GLY A 123 8.50 -6.78 -13.63
N LEU A 124 7.69 -5.99 -12.89
CA LEU A 124 8.12 -5.34 -11.65
C LEU A 124 8.19 -6.34 -10.50
N SER A 125 9.20 -6.18 -9.64
CA SER A 125 9.43 -7.09 -8.51
C SER A 125 8.82 -6.55 -7.22
N ILE A 126 7.81 -7.24 -6.68
CA ILE A 126 7.20 -6.90 -5.39
C ILE A 126 8.21 -7.01 -4.23
N LYS A 127 9.21 -7.92 -4.32
CA LYS A 127 10.25 -8.06 -3.29
C LYS A 127 11.11 -6.80 -3.20
N LYS A 128 11.59 -6.29 -4.34
CA LYS A 128 12.37 -5.04 -4.39
C LYS A 128 11.55 -3.86 -3.88
N TYR A 129 10.29 -3.77 -4.27
CA TYR A 129 9.36 -2.76 -3.78
C TYR A 129 9.18 -2.83 -2.26
N GLY A 130 8.96 -4.03 -1.68
CA GLY A 130 8.81 -4.23 -0.24
C GLY A 130 10.07 -3.83 0.54
N ILE A 131 11.26 -4.19 0.06
CA ILE A 131 12.53 -3.78 0.69
C ILE A 131 12.68 -2.25 0.65
N PHE A 132 12.40 -1.62 -0.48
CA PHE A 132 12.43 -0.17 -0.60
C PHE A 132 11.45 0.51 0.38
N LYS A 133 10.24 -0.02 0.51
CA LYS A 133 9.24 0.45 1.48
C LYS A 133 9.74 0.34 2.93
N LEU A 134 10.41 -0.76 3.29
CA LEU A 134 11.00 -0.92 4.64
C LEU A 134 12.10 0.12 4.90
N VAL A 135 13.00 0.34 3.95
CA VAL A 135 14.03 1.38 4.08
C VAL A 135 13.40 2.76 4.27
N MET A 136 12.39 3.09 3.44
CA MET A 136 11.67 4.37 3.56
C MET A 136 10.93 4.50 4.89
N THR A 137 10.40 3.40 5.43
CA THR A 137 9.75 3.38 6.76
C THR A 137 10.70 3.81 7.86
N VAL A 138 11.90 3.22 7.89
CA VAL A 138 12.93 3.57 8.89
C VAL A 138 13.36 5.02 8.74
N LEU A 139 13.63 5.45 7.50
CA LEU A 139 14.05 6.83 7.22
C LEU A 139 12.98 7.84 7.66
N THR A 140 11.73 7.58 7.32
CA THR A 140 10.60 8.43 7.70
C THR A 140 10.38 8.46 9.21
N ALA A 141 10.52 7.32 9.90
CA ALA A 141 10.44 7.26 11.36
C ALA A 141 11.50 8.13 12.04
N VAL A 142 12.76 8.04 11.59
CA VAL A 142 13.88 8.83 12.12
C VAL A 142 13.66 10.32 11.84
N LEU A 143 13.31 10.69 10.61
CA LEU A 143 13.04 12.08 10.25
C LEU A 143 11.86 12.68 11.04
N ALA A 144 10.78 11.91 11.20
CA ALA A 144 9.64 12.34 12.00
C ALA A 144 10.00 12.54 13.47
N TRP A 145 10.76 11.61 14.04
CA TRP A 145 11.26 11.71 15.41
C TRP A 145 12.12 12.96 15.61
N THR A 146 13.11 13.18 14.73
CA THR A 146 14.00 14.34 14.82
C THR A 146 13.25 15.66 14.62
N ALA A 147 12.32 15.72 13.67
CA ALA A 147 11.52 16.91 13.41
C ALA A 147 10.67 17.31 14.63
N VAL A 148 9.99 16.34 15.25
CA VAL A 148 9.18 16.62 16.45
C VAL A 148 10.05 17.09 17.61
N ASN A 149 11.18 16.44 17.87
CA ASN A 149 12.06 16.85 18.96
C ASN A 149 12.66 18.25 18.72
N LEU A 150 13.03 18.59 17.49
CA LEU A 150 13.48 19.95 17.15
C LEU A 150 12.41 21.00 17.41
N VAL A 151 11.15 20.72 17.02
CA VAL A 151 10.02 21.63 17.28
C VAL A 151 9.77 21.78 18.78
N TYR A 152 9.82 20.69 19.55
CA TYR A 152 9.67 20.79 21.01
C TYR A 152 10.80 21.59 21.65
N LEU A 153 12.06 21.40 21.23
CA LEU A 153 13.20 22.17 21.73
C LEU A 153 13.12 23.66 21.38
N SER A 154 12.57 24.01 20.23
CA SER A 154 12.40 25.41 19.81
C SER A 154 11.19 26.09 20.46
N ALA A 155 10.21 25.31 20.94
CA ALA A 155 9.00 25.83 21.57
C ALA A 155 9.11 26.00 23.10
N VAL A 156 10.16 25.47 23.74
CA VAL A 156 10.45 25.69 25.16
C VAL A 156 11.26 26.96 25.28
N PRO A 157 10.73 28.09 25.86
CA PRO A 157 11.53 29.27 26.11
C PRO A 157 12.67 28.94 27.07
N PRO A 158 13.86 29.61 26.94
CA PRO A 158 14.93 29.40 27.88
C PRO A 158 14.41 29.67 29.30
N VAL A 159 14.52 28.68 30.18
CA VAL A 159 14.22 28.86 31.60
C VAL A 159 15.28 29.82 32.11
N ASP A 160 14.92 31.08 32.36
CA ASP A 160 15.76 32.02 33.07
C ASP A 160 15.97 31.43 34.49
N LEU A 161 17.11 30.83 34.68
CA LEU A 161 17.56 30.39 36.00
C LEU A 161 17.92 31.64 36.81
N PRO A 162 17.42 31.81 38.02
CA PRO A 162 17.69 32.94 38.89
C PRO A 162 19.16 32.99 39.32
#